data_eed3d8cf967bed34963c2a223dc52de2
#
_entry.id   eed3d8cf967bed34963c2a223dc52de2
#
_cell.length_a   1.000
_cell.length_b   1.000
_cell.length_c   1.000
_cell.angle_alpha   90.00
_cell.angle_beta   90.00
_cell.angle_gamma   90.00
#
_symmetry.space_group_name_H-M   'P 1'
#
loop_
_entity.id
_entity.type
_entity.pdbx_description
1 polymer ?
#
loop_
_entity_poly.entity_id
_entity_poly.type
_entity_poly.pdbx_seq_one_letter_code
_entity_poly.pdbx_strand_id
1 'polypeptide(L)'
;MSELAIDGGTPVRTDPWPPRLQIDDREIDAVMDLMTAAKSGGAFDRYGGEHVDEYEVQFAEAIGTRWGTGMSAGTAAVHSALGALRLEPGTEVISAPITDQGAIMPVVNLGLIPVFADASPESMNMSPDGVRAKITENTGAIVCAHIAGIPC
;
A
#
# COMPACT_ATOMS: atom_id res chain seq x y z
N MET A 1 15.44 22.69 30.47
CA MET A 1 14.50 21.97 29.60
C MET A 1 13.81 23.03 28.78
N SER A 2 13.72 22.85 27.47
CA SER A 2 12.96 23.77 26.60
C SER A 2 11.47 23.64 26.92
N GLU A 3 10.77 24.77 26.98
CA GLU A 3 9.32 24.84 27.17
C GLU A 3 8.62 24.18 25.97
N LEU A 4 7.61 23.37 26.23
CA LEU A 4 6.82 22.70 25.15
C LEU A 4 6.00 23.76 24.39
N ALA A 5 5.79 23.56 23.11
CA ALA A 5 5.00 24.48 22.29
C ALA A 5 3.57 24.68 22.83
N ILE A 6 2.97 23.68 23.44
CA ILE A 6 1.65 23.77 24.07
C ILE A 6 1.63 24.66 25.31
N ASP A 7 2.78 24.83 25.96
CA ASP A 7 2.96 25.67 27.16
C ASP A 7 3.52 27.05 26.83
N GLY A 8 3.62 27.42 25.54
CA GLY A 8 4.11 28.71 25.08
C GLY A 8 5.50 28.69 24.44
N GLY A 9 6.16 27.53 24.40
CA GLY A 9 7.43 27.35 23.70
C GLY A 9 7.33 27.45 22.18
N THR A 10 8.46 27.53 21.51
CA THR A 10 8.51 27.63 20.04
C THR A 10 8.14 26.26 19.38
N PRO A 11 7.12 26.21 18.50
CA PRO A 11 6.80 25.00 17.73
C PRO A 11 7.97 24.58 16.85
N VAL A 12 8.17 23.27 16.71
CA VAL A 12 9.16 22.70 15.78
C VAL A 12 8.80 23.03 14.32
N ARG A 13 7.50 23.18 14.05
CA ARG A 13 6.97 23.55 12.73
C ARG A 13 5.93 24.65 12.89
N THR A 14 6.08 25.71 12.12
CA THR A 14 5.14 26.84 12.06
C THR A 14 4.28 26.82 10.80
N ASP A 15 4.80 26.19 9.73
CA ASP A 15 4.09 26.09 8.45
C ASP A 15 2.99 25.05 8.52
N PRO A 16 1.83 25.29 7.88
CA PRO A 16 0.77 24.29 7.79
C PRO A 16 1.26 23.05 7.04
N TRP A 17 0.67 21.90 7.35
CA TRP A 17 0.90 20.69 6.56
C TRP A 17 0.32 20.88 5.16
N PRO A 18 0.99 20.38 4.10
CA PRO A 18 0.40 20.38 2.77
C PRO A 18 -0.92 19.60 2.77
N PRO A 19 -1.87 19.96 1.91
CA PRO A 19 -3.12 19.24 1.82
C PRO A 19 -2.87 17.77 1.47
N ARG A 20 -3.65 16.88 2.07
CA ARG A 20 -3.51 15.43 1.87
C ARG A 20 -3.87 14.99 0.44
N LEU A 21 -4.83 15.66 -0.16
CA LEU A 21 -5.23 15.43 -1.54
C LEU A 21 -4.85 16.66 -2.37
N GLN A 22 -4.20 16.40 -3.48
CA GLN A 22 -3.89 17.40 -4.48
C GLN A 22 -4.70 17.05 -5.73
N ILE A 23 -5.83 17.74 -5.90
CA ILE A 23 -6.69 17.64 -7.08
C ILE A 23 -6.67 19.01 -7.74
N ASP A 24 -6.33 19.07 -9.01
CA ASP A 24 -6.40 20.28 -9.82
C ASP A 24 -7.31 20.11 -11.04
N ASP A 25 -7.28 21.05 -11.95
CA ASP A 25 -8.16 21.04 -13.12
C ASP A 25 -7.92 19.82 -14.03
N ARG A 26 -6.74 19.22 -14.01
CA ARG A 26 -6.41 18.03 -14.83
C ARG A 26 -7.23 16.81 -14.42
N GLU A 27 -7.36 16.56 -13.12
CA GLU A 27 -8.19 15.47 -12.60
C GLU A 27 -9.67 15.74 -12.85
N ILE A 28 -10.11 17.00 -12.68
CA ILE A 28 -11.49 17.40 -12.89
C ILE A 28 -11.85 17.23 -14.38
N ASP A 29 -11.03 17.73 -15.28
CA ASP A 29 -11.26 17.64 -16.72
C ASP A 29 -11.30 16.18 -17.19
N ALA A 30 -10.34 15.36 -16.77
CA ALA A 30 -10.29 13.94 -17.12
C ALA A 30 -11.57 13.19 -16.70
N VAL A 31 -12.07 13.45 -15.48
CA VAL A 31 -13.33 12.86 -15.01
C VAL A 31 -14.51 13.39 -15.80
N MET A 32 -14.57 14.69 -16.10
CA MET A 32 -15.66 15.30 -16.87
C MET A 32 -15.70 14.78 -18.31
N ASP A 33 -14.56 14.58 -18.94
CA ASP A 33 -14.47 14.02 -20.30
C ASP A 33 -14.99 12.57 -20.31
N LEU A 34 -14.59 11.75 -19.35
CA LEU A 34 -15.09 10.38 -19.20
C LEU A 34 -16.62 10.34 -19.00
N MET A 35 -17.15 11.17 -18.11
CA MET A 35 -18.59 11.25 -17.84
C MET A 35 -19.38 11.75 -19.05
N THR A 36 -18.82 12.70 -19.80
CA THR A 36 -19.43 13.23 -21.03
C THR A 36 -19.46 12.18 -22.13
N ALA A 37 -18.37 11.44 -22.32
CA ALA A 37 -18.30 10.32 -23.25
C ALA A 37 -19.33 9.22 -22.88
N ALA A 38 -19.43 8.88 -21.61
CA ALA A 38 -20.40 7.90 -21.11
C ALA A 38 -21.85 8.31 -21.40
N LYS A 39 -22.19 9.60 -21.21
CA LYS A 39 -23.53 10.16 -21.53
C LYS A 39 -23.87 10.00 -23.01
N SER A 40 -22.88 10.00 -23.89
CA SER A 40 -23.04 9.84 -25.35
C SER A 40 -23.01 8.36 -25.80
N GLY A 41 -23.10 7.40 -24.87
CA GLY A 41 -23.08 5.97 -25.15
C GLY A 41 -21.70 5.30 -25.04
N GLY A 42 -20.70 6.01 -24.51
CA GLY A 42 -19.42 5.43 -24.12
C GLY A 42 -19.56 4.48 -22.91
N ALA A 43 -18.59 3.61 -22.73
CA ALA A 43 -18.58 2.69 -21.63
C ALA A 43 -18.04 3.38 -20.36
N PHE A 44 -18.83 3.33 -19.27
CA PHE A 44 -18.46 3.86 -17.95
C PHE A 44 -18.40 2.76 -16.88
N ASP A 45 -19.11 1.68 -17.10
CA ASP A 45 -19.41 0.64 -16.11
C ASP A 45 -18.67 -0.68 -16.35
N ARG A 46 -17.57 -0.64 -17.11
CA ARG A 46 -16.80 -1.86 -17.46
C ARG A 46 -15.72 -2.15 -16.41
N TYR A 47 -15.46 -3.42 -16.22
CA TYR A 47 -14.24 -3.88 -15.55
C TYR A 47 -13.06 -3.70 -16.50
N GLY A 48 -12.11 -2.83 -16.15
CA GLY A 48 -11.01 -2.43 -17.03
C GLY A 48 -11.42 -1.36 -18.05
N GLY A 49 -10.65 -1.22 -19.11
CA GLY A 49 -10.86 -0.29 -20.20
C GLY A 49 -9.63 0.56 -20.48
N GLU A 50 -9.70 1.39 -21.52
CA GLU A 50 -8.56 2.12 -22.06
C GLU A 50 -7.77 2.92 -21.00
N HIS A 51 -8.45 3.61 -20.08
CA HIS A 51 -7.79 4.36 -19.02
C HIS A 51 -7.08 3.46 -17.98
N VAL A 52 -7.64 2.29 -17.70
CA VAL A 52 -6.99 1.32 -16.79
C VAL A 52 -5.78 0.71 -17.48
N ASP A 53 -5.91 0.33 -18.75
CA ASP A 53 -4.84 -0.27 -19.53
C ASP A 53 -3.66 0.73 -19.67
N GLU A 54 -3.96 2.00 -19.95
CA GLU A 54 -2.96 3.07 -20.00
C GLU A 54 -2.28 3.29 -18.63
N TYR A 55 -3.06 3.34 -17.56
CA TYR A 55 -2.51 3.47 -16.20
C TYR A 55 -1.56 2.31 -15.87
N GLU A 56 -1.94 1.07 -16.17
CA GLU A 56 -1.12 -0.12 -15.90
C GLU A 56 0.23 -0.06 -16.64
N VAL A 57 0.22 0.37 -17.91
CA VAL A 57 1.44 0.56 -18.71
C VAL A 57 2.31 1.66 -18.14
N GLN A 58 1.76 2.87 -17.92
CA GLN A 58 2.51 4.01 -17.41
C GLN A 58 3.07 3.74 -16.00
N PHE A 59 2.30 3.09 -15.14
CA PHE A 59 2.75 2.74 -13.80
C PHE A 59 3.88 1.71 -13.83
N ALA A 60 3.76 0.67 -14.68
CA ALA A 60 4.82 -0.31 -14.85
C ALA A 60 6.13 0.33 -15.35
N GLU A 61 6.04 1.24 -16.33
CA GLU A 61 7.18 2.00 -16.84
C GLU A 61 7.82 2.88 -15.75
N ALA A 62 7.02 3.62 -14.99
CA ALA A 62 7.49 4.52 -13.94
C ALA A 62 8.22 3.78 -12.81
N ILE A 63 7.76 2.57 -12.45
CA ILE A 63 8.36 1.73 -11.41
C ILE A 63 9.51 0.86 -11.96
N GLY A 64 9.62 0.70 -13.29
CA GLY A 64 10.62 -0.14 -13.92
C GLY A 64 10.27 -1.64 -13.86
N THR A 65 8.99 -1.98 -13.78
CA THR A 65 8.50 -3.36 -13.81
C THR A 65 8.03 -3.73 -15.22
N ARG A 66 7.95 -5.02 -15.50
CA ARG A 66 7.46 -5.51 -16.80
C ARG A 66 5.95 -5.38 -16.95
N TRP A 67 5.23 -5.49 -15.85
CA TRP A 67 3.77 -5.51 -15.81
C TRP A 67 3.25 -4.71 -14.63
N GLY A 68 2.12 -4.06 -14.80
CA GLY A 68 1.31 -3.46 -13.75
C GLY A 68 -0.11 -4.00 -13.84
N THR A 69 -0.80 -4.06 -12.72
CA THR A 69 -2.23 -4.42 -12.69
C THR A 69 -2.95 -3.55 -11.68
N GLY A 70 -3.96 -2.82 -12.16
CA GLY A 70 -4.78 -1.94 -11.34
C GLY A 70 -5.72 -2.75 -10.43
N MET A 71 -5.77 -2.36 -9.16
CA MET A 71 -6.64 -2.97 -8.15
C MET A 71 -7.50 -1.90 -7.48
N SER A 72 -8.63 -2.31 -6.93
CA SER A 72 -9.55 -1.38 -6.26
C SER A 72 -9.01 -0.77 -4.96
N ALA A 73 -8.01 -1.41 -4.36
CA ALA A 73 -7.37 -0.96 -3.12
C ALA A 73 -6.03 -1.66 -2.90
N GLY A 74 -5.16 -1.09 -2.05
CA GLY A 74 -3.91 -1.74 -1.61
C GLY A 74 -4.13 -3.11 -0.99
N THR A 75 -5.19 -3.28 -0.20
CA THR A 75 -5.59 -4.59 0.36
C THR A 75 -5.83 -5.63 -0.74
N ALA A 76 -6.53 -5.25 -1.83
CA ALA A 76 -6.78 -6.13 -2.96
C ALA A 76 -5.48 -6.48 -3.70
N ALA A 77 -4.55 -5.54 -3.81
CA ALA A 77 -3.24 -5.77 -4.41
C ALA A 77 -2.41 -6.78 -3.60
N VAL A 78 -2.34 -6.63 -2.27
CA VAL A 78 -1.67 -7.60 -1.39
C VAL A 78 -2.35 -8.97 -1.45
N HIS A 79 -3.69 -9.01 -1.45
CA HIS A 79 -4.44 -10.27 -1.57
C HIS A 79 -4.12 -11.00 -2.88
N SER A 80 -4.10 -10.28 -4.00
CA SER A 80 -3.80 -10.86 -5.31
C SER A 80 -2.35 -11.33 -5.40
N ALA A 81 -1.41 -10.57 -4.85
CA ALA A 81 -0.01 -10.96 -4.82
C ALA A 81 0.23 -12.24 -4.00
N LEU A 82 -0.35 -12.32 -2.79
CA LEU A 82 -0.28 -13.53 -1.97
C LEU A 82 -1.00 -14.72 -2.62
N GLY A 83 -2.18 -14.48 -3.20
CA GLY A 83 -2.94 -15.52 -3.92
C GLY A 83 -2.17 -16.09 -5.12
N ALA A 84 -1.38 -15.27 -5.81
CA ALA A 84 -0.52 -15.70 -6.91
C ALA A 84 0.59 -16.67 -6.49
N LEU A 85 1.02 -16.62 -5.23
CA LEU A 85 2.01 -17.56 -4.69
C LEU A 85 1.45 -18.96 -4.46
N ARG A 86 0.12 -19.12 -4.42
CA ARG A 86 -0.57 -20.41 -4.22
C ARG A 86 -0.08 -21.19 -3.01
N LEU A 87 0.15 -20.47 -1.90
CA LEU A 87 0.57 -21.08 -0.64
C LEU A 87 -0.55 -21.95 -0.06
N GLU A 88 -0.18 -23.07 0.54
CA GLU A 88 -1.15 -23.95 1.21
C GLU A 88 -1.72 -23.28 2.48
N PRO A 89 -3.00 -23.49 2.80
CA PRO A 89 -3.57 -23.01 4.07
C PRO A 89 -2.75 -23.47 5.26
N GLY A 90 -2.53 -22.57 6.23
CA GLY A 90 -1.67 -22.80 7.37
C GLY A 90 -0.19 -22.44 7.15
N THR A 91 0.21 -22.06 5.93
CA THR A 91 1.54 -21.50 5.68
C THR A 91 1.72 -20.16 6.41
N GLU A 92 2.87 -19.96 7.02
CA GLU A 92 3.20 -18.73 7.74
C GLU A 92 3.62 -17.62 6.79
N VAL A 93 3.10 -16.40 7.04
CA VAL A 93 3.49 -15.18 6.34
C VAL A 93 4.00 -14.16 7.35
N ILE A 94 5.28 -13.82 7.27
CA ILE A 94 5.88 -12.83 8.17
C ILE A 94 5.44 -11.43 7.74
N SER A 95 5.01 -10.60 8.71
CA SER A 95 4.61 -9.21 8.47
C SER A 95 5.00 -8.31 9.63
N ALA A 96 4.86 -6.99 9.43
CA ALA A 96 5.10 -5.98 10.45
C ALA A 96 3.95 -5.92 11.47
N PRO A 97 4.21 -5.70 12.76
CA PRO A 97 3.16 -5.45 13.75
C PRO A 97 2.60 -4.02 13.65
N ILE A 98 3.36 -3.10 13.06
CA ILE A 98 2.95 -1.71 12.82
C ILE A 98 2.69 -1.57 11.32
N THR A 99 1.42 -1.66 10.92
CA THR A 99 0.99 -1.56 9.54
C THR A 99 -0.53 -1.33 9.46
N ASP A 100 -1.03 -1.00 8.27
CA ASP A 100 -2.46 -1.01 7.97
C ASP A 100 -3.00 -2.45 7.94
N GLN A 101 -4.28 -2.62 8.29
CA GLN A 101 -4.94 -3.94 8.23
C GLN A 101 -4.88 -4.57 6.83
N GLY A 102 -4.78 -3.75 5.79
CA GLY A 102 -4.67 -4.19 4.41
C GLY A 102 -3.45 -5.07 4.12
N ALA A 103 -2.42 -5.03 4.96
CA ALA A 103 -1.28 -5.93 4.86
C ALA A 103 -1.51 -7.29 5.55
N ILE A 104 -2.43 -7.37 6.53
CA ILE A 104 -2.65 -8.56 7.36
C ILE A 104 -3.91 -9.32 6.95
N MET A 105 -5.01 -8.62 6.68
CA MET A 105 -6.28 -9.26 6.32
C MET A 105 -6.19 -10.20 5.13
N PRO A 106 -5.43 -9.91 4.06
CA PRO A 106 -5.22 -10.85 2.97
C PRO A 106 -4.60 -12.17 3.41
N VAL A 107 -3.66 -12.15 4.35
CA VAL A 107 -3.05 -13.37 4.92
C VAL A 107 -4.12 -14.24 5.56
N VAL A 108 -4.94 -13.65 6.43
CA VAL A 108 -6.02 -14.37 7.12
C VAL A 108 -7.09 -14.87 6.15
N ASN A 109 -7.49 -14.04 5.18
CA ASN A 109 -8.53 -14.39 4.20
C ASN A 109 -8.13 -15.54 3.27
N LEU A 110 -6.83 -15.73 3.05
CA LEU A 110 -6.29 -16.86 2.27
C LEU A 110 -6.06 -18.13 3.15
N GLY A 111 -6.44 -18.10 4.43
CA GLY A 111 -6.23 -19.21 5.35
C GLY A 111 -4.76 -19.38 5.77
N LEU A 112 -3.94 -18.36 5.57
CA LEU A 112 -2.53 -18.31 5.96
C LEU A 112 -2.39 -17.80 7.41
N ILE A 113 -1.24 -17.99 8.03
CA ILE A 113 -0.98 -17.60 9.42
C ILE A 113 -0.07 -16.36 9.44
N PRO A 114 -0.55 -15.20 9.90
CA PRO A 114 0.31 -14.04 10.08
C PRO A 114 1.26 -14.23 11.26
N VAL A 115 2.55 -14.05 11.03
CA VAL A 115 3.61 -14.07 12.03
C VAL A 115 4.26 -12.70 12.09
N PHE A 116 4.32 -12.08 13.27
CA PHE A 116 4.83 -10.73 13.39
C PHE A 116 6.32 -10.70 13.71
N ALA A 117 7.11 -10.07 12.84
CA ALA A 117 8.50 -9.72 13.13
C ALA A 117 8.53 -8.37 13.86
N ASP A 118 9.31 -8.28 14.93
CA ASP A 118 9.36 -7.08 15.75
C ASP A 118 9.90 -5.89 14.98
N ALA A 119 9.47 -4.69 15.38
CA ALA A 119 9.86 -3.43 14.76
C ALA A 119 11.18 -2.92 15.34
N SER A 120 12.00 -2.29 14.48
CA SER A 120 13.16 -1.51 14.93
C SER A 120 12.70 -0.27 15.69
N PRO A 121 13.28 0.03 16.87
CA PRO A 121 12.96 1.23 17.61
C PRO A 121 13.24 2.54 16.85
N GLU A 122 14.20 2.51 15.91
CA GLU A 122 14.62 3.69 15.16
C GLU A 122 13.67 4.05 14.04
N SER A 123 13.12 3.04 13.34
CA SER A 123 12.31 3.24 12.14
C SER A 123 10.84 2.84 12.29
N MET A 124 10.50 2.09 13.34
CA MET A 124 9.20 1.44 13.52
C MET A 124 8.84 0.43 12.42
N ASN A 125 9.76 0.14 11.52
CA ASN A 125 9.63 -0.86 10.48
C ASN A 125 10.30 -2.18 10.88
N MET A 126 9.95 -3.28 10.22
CA MET A 126 10.60 -4.58 10.44
C MET A 126 12.12 -4.48 10.22
N SER A 127 12.88 -5.11 11.10
CA SER A 127 14.31 -5.28 10.90
C SER A 127 14.64 -6.64 10.28
N PRO A 128 15.76 -6.75 9.54
CA PRO A 128 16.21 -8.04 9.03
C PRO A 128 16.41 -9.09 10.12
N ASP A 129 16.89 -8.69 11.30
CA ASP A 129 17.09 -9.61 12.43
C ASP A 129 15.76 -10.05 13.03
N GLY A 130 14.78 -9.13 13.15
CA GLY A 130 13.42 -9.46 13.56
C GLY A 130 12.77 -10.48 12.62
N VAL A 131 12.96 -10.31 11.31
CA VAL A 131 12.48 -11.26 10.30
C VAL A 131 13.19 -12.61 10.45
N ARG A 132 14.52 -12.64 10.52
CA ARG A 132 15.29 -13.90 10.68
C ARG A 132 14.85 -14.70 11.90
N ALA A 133 14.57 -14.03 13.01
CA ALA A 133 14.13 -14.67 14.24
C ALA A 133 12.74 -15.34 14.12
N LYS A 134 11.98 -15.02 13.06
CA LYS A 134 10.62 -15.55 12.83
C LYS A 134 10.53 -16.53 11.68
N ILE A 135 11.59 -16.72 10.91
CA ILE A 135 11.61 -17.72 9.83
C ILE A 135 11.58 -19.12 10.42
N THR A 136 10.63 -19.92 9.97
CA THR A 136 10.50 -21.35 10.27
C THR A 136 10.44 -22.15 8.96
N GLU A 137 10.37 -23.48 9.06
CA GLU A 137 10.14 -24.35 7.91
C GLU A 137 8.76 -24.14 7.23
N ASN A 138 7.81 -23.53 7.95
CA ASN A 138 6.47 -23.23 7.46
C ASN A 138 6.35 -21.84 6.84
N THR A 139 7.41 -21.02 6.86
CA THR A 139 7.38 -19.67 6.31
C THR A 139 7.36 -19.71 4.79
N GLY A 140 6.28 -19.20 4.17
CA GLY A 140 6.12 -19.16 2.72
C GLY A 140 6.30 -17.80 2.09
N ALA A 141 6.09 -16.71 2.84
CA ALA A 141 6.21 -15.34 2.32
C ALA A 141 6.52 -14.32 3.41
N ILE A 142 6.92 -13.13 2.97
CA ILE A 142 7.13 -11.94 3.81
C ILE A 142 6.39 -10.78 3.17
N VAL A 143 5.55 -10.08 3.93
CA VAL A 143 4.87 -8.85 3.52
C VAL A 143 5.53 -7.67 4.22
N CYS A 144 6.31 -6.90 3.47
CA CYS A 144 7.01 -5.72 3.97
C CYS A 144 6.14 -4.46 3.83
N ALA A 145 6.00 -3.71 4.93
CA ALA A 145 5.39 -2.40 4.93
C ALA A 145 6.46 -1.34 5.19
N HIS A 146 6.56 -0.35 4.30
CA HIS A 146 7.47 0.80 4.46
C HIS A 146 6.70 1.95 5.11
N ILE A 147 6.47 1.85 6.42
CA ILE A 147 5.66 2.81 7.17
C ILE A 147 6.29 4.21 7.09
N ALA A 148 5.44 5.21 6.88
CA ALA A 148 5.81 6.61 6.68
C ALA A 148 6.80 6.86 5.52
N GLY A 149 6.88 5.93 4.54
CA GLY A 149 7.83 6.00 3.44
C GLY A 149 9.28 5.68 3.80
N ILE A 150 9.52 5.18 5.00
CA ILE A 150 10.85 4.76 5.46
C ILE A 150 11.06 3.30 5.07
N PRO A 151 12.08 2.97 4.26
CA PRO A 151 12.36 1.58 3.88
C PRO A 151 12.65 0.70 5.12
N CYS A 152 12.08 -0.49 5.13
CA CYS A 152 12.41 -1.50 6.13
C CYS A 152 13.65 -2.31 5.70
#